data_6f7089970ad81f553ee60cd344b683d3
#
_entry.id   6f7089970ad81f553ee60cd344b683d3
#
_cell.length_a   1.000
_cell.length_b   1.000
_cell.length_c   1.000
_cell.angle_alpha   90.00
_cell.angle_beta   90.00
_cell.angle_gamma   90.00
#
_symmetry.space_group_name_H-M   'P 1'
#
loop_
_entity.id
_entity.type
_entity.pdbx_description
1 polymer ?
#
loop_
_entity_poly.entity_id
_entity_poly.type
_entity_poly.pdbx_seq_one_letter_code
_entity_poly.pdbx_strand_id
1 'polypeptide(L)'
;MSTSASIQATKVTFPNQLTSMAGILFVPPNMDKTKKYSALAVAHPFGGVKEQTAGTYARKMAEKGYVTLAFDASHQGESGGYPRDTENPAERMEDIRCAVDYLTTLSIVEEGRIGLLGVCAGGSYVMAVAPTEMRAKAIASVSLWDLRVTAREGWPAPQYNRTSVLVEIGEQRTAEARGLTVRRDDGIPKKVPEGAPEIIKESYDYYRTPRAQHHTSRSVFVFTDFARLMDFNYYAGIEDIAPRPILFIIGTEAATIFMSKAGYEKAAQPKEWFEIPGATHHRLYDDEAAVGKAVAKLEEFFGRSL
;
A
#
# COMPACT_ATOMS: atom_id res chain seq x y z
N MET A 1 -28.56 -4.59 -27.10
CA MET A 1 -27.22 -4.14 -26.62
C MET A 1 -27.35 -3.96 -25.15
N SER A 2 -26.79 -4.87 -24.34
CA SER A 2 -26.78 -4.72 -22.86
C SER A 2 -25.76 -3.64 -22.53
N THR A 3 -26.22 -2.52 -22.01
CA THR A 3 -25.34 -1.52 -21.41
C THR A 3 -24.72 -2.17 -20.16
N SER A 4 -23.46 -2.56 -20.24
CA SER A 4 -22.71 -2.99 -19.07
C SER A 4 -22.76 -1.85 -18.05
N ALA A 5 -23.37 -2.11 -16.89
CA ALA A 5 -23.40 -1.10 -15.84
C ALA A 5 -21.96 -0.77 -15.43
N SER A 6 -21.66 0.51 -15.35
CA SER A 6 -20.33 1.00 -14.93
C SER A 6 -20.16 0.86 -13.42
N ILE A 7 -18.93 0.61 -12.97
CA ILE A 7 -18.55 0.70 -11.56
C ILE A 7 -18.91 2.08 -11.01
N GLN A 8 -19.58 2.13 -9.88
CA GLN A 8 -19.79 3.37 -9.14
C GLN A 8 -18.56 3.63 -8.26
N ALA A 9 -17.93 4.79 -8.46
CA ALA A 9 -16.82 5.29 -7.63
C ALA A 9 -17.27 6.56 -6.92
N THR A 10 -17.19 6.58 -5.61
CA THR A 10 -17.64 7.71 -4.78
C THR A 10 -16.50 8.18 -3.88
N LYS A 11 -16.17 9.48 -3.92
CA LYS A 11 -15.26 10.08 -2.94
C LYS A 11 -15.92 10.04 -1.56
N VAL A 12 -15.18 9.58 -0.57
CA VAL A 12 -15.64 9.46 0.81
C VAL A 12 -14.60 10.06 1.76
N THR A 13 -15.06 10.44 2.94
CA THR A 13 -14.20 10.81 4.06
C THR A 13 -14.60 10.02 5.28
N PHE A 14 -13.63 9.65 6.10
CA PHE A 14 -13.85 8.94 7.36
C PHE A 14 -12.80 9.37 8.39
N PRO A 15 -13.10 9.24 9.69
CA PRO A 15 -12.20 9.70 10.74
C PRO A 15 -11.02 8.75 10.93
N ASN A 16 -9.87 9.32 11.28
CA ASN A 16 -8.77 8.66 11.95
C ASN A 16 -8.38 9.51 13.14
N GLN A 17 -8.80 9.11 14.37
CA GLN A 17 -8.50 9.80 15.63
C GLN A 17 -8.39 11.34 15.55
N LEU A 18 -7.28 11.88 15.09
CA LEU A 18 -6.96 13.30 15.04
C LEU A 18 -7.12 13.94 13.66
N THR A 19 -7.47 13.16 12.62
CA THR A 19 -7.53 13.66 11.25
C THR A 19 -8.68 13.06 10.45
N SER A 20 -8.94 13.60 9.26
CA SER A 20 -9.88 13.07 8.29
C SER A 20 -9.15 12.34 7.19
N MET A 21 -9.56 11.13 6.90
CA MET A 21 -9.06 10.29 5.81
C MET A 21 -9.89 10.54 4.55
N ALA A 22 -9.24 10.59 3.40
CA ALA A 22 -9.89 10.67 2.09
C ALA A 22 -9.81 9.32 1.38
N GLY A 23 -10.92 8.83 0.85
CA GLY A 23 -11.01 7.57 0.14
C GLY A 23 -11.83 7.65 -1.13
N ILE A 24 -11.71 6.59 -1.96
CA ILE A 24 -12.62 6.29 -3.06
C ILE A 24 -13.25 4.93 -2.76
N LEU A 25 -14.55 4.94 -2.54
CA LEU A 25 -15.36 3.73 -2.41
C LEU A 25 -15.81 3.29 -3.78
N PHE A 26 -15.46 2.07 -4.17
CA PHE A 26 -15.97 1.43 -5.38
C PHE A 26 -16.96 0.35 -4.98
N VAL A 27 -18.08 0.31 -5.67
CA VAL A 27 -19.11 -0.72 -5.45
C VAL A 27 -19.34 -1.50 -6.74
N PRO A 28 -19.69 -2.82 -6.62
CA PRO A 28 -19.91 -3.67 -7.78
C PRO A 28 -20.96 -3.10 -8.73
N PRO A 29 -20.82 -3.33 -10.06
CA PRO A 29 -21.86 -2.98 -11.01
C PRO A 29 -23.12 -3.82 -10.73
N ASN A 30 -24.31 -3.25 -10.92
CA ASN A 30 -25.59 -3.94 -10.70
C ASN A 30 -25.78 -4.50 -9.28
N MET A 31 -25.26 -3.80 -8.27
CA MET A 31 -25.35 -4.22 -6.88
C MET A 31 -26.81 -4.40 -6.44
N ASP A 32 -27.13 -5.56 -5.91
CA ASP A 32 -28.40 -5.85 -5.23
C ASP A 32 -28.35 -5.25 -3.81
N LYS A 33 -29.07 -4.17 -3.57
CA LYS A 33 -29.11 -3.45 -2.29
C LYS A 33 -29.69 -4.27 -1.13
N THR A 34 -30.27 -5.44 -1.41
CA THR A 34 -30.80 -6.35 -0.39
C THR A 34 -29.75 -7.33 0.12
N LYS A 35 -28.58 -7.39 -0.53
CA LYS A 35 -27.48 -8.29 -0.19
C LYS A 35 -26.32 -7.54 0.47
N LYS A 36 -25.55 -8.28 1.24
CA LYS A 36 -24.26 -7.82 1.77
C LYS A 36 -23.11 -8.42 0.94
N TYR A 37 -22.03 -7.68 0.82
CA TYR A 37 -20.88 -7.99 0.00
C TYR A 37 -19.60 -8.11 0.84
N SER A 38 -18.69 -8.98 0.42
CA SER A 38 -17.32 -8.97 0.93
C SER A 38 -16.65 -7.63 0.59
N ALA A 39 -15.79 -7.13 1.47
CA ALA A 39 -15.13 -5.86 1.26
C ALA A 39 -13.62 -5.95 1.37
N LEU A 40 -12.91 -5.01 0.69
CA LEU A 40 -11.46 -4.90 0.72
C LEU A 40 -11.02 -3.47 1.06
N ALA A 41 -10.17 -3.32 2.07
CA ALA A 41 -9.39 -2.10 2.28
C ALA A 41 -8.08 -2.20 1.48
N VAL A 42 -7.81 -1.21 0.62
CA VAL A 42 -6.69 -1.24 -0.33
C VAL A 42 -5.67 -0.15 -0.01
N ALA A 43 -4.51 -0.53 0.50
CA ALA A 43 -3.43 0.36 0.91
C ALA A 43 -2.46 0.66 -0.23
N HIS A 44 -2.13 1.94 -0.42
CA HIS A 44 -1.28 2.44 -1.51
C HIS A 44 0.23 2.33 -1.21
N PRO A 45 1.09 2.40 -2.26
CA PRO A 45 2.54 2.48 -2.15
C PRO A 45 3.03 3.69 -1.35
N PHE A 46 4.31 3.65 -0.95
CA PHE A 46 5.03 4.81 -0.45
C PHE A 46 4.94 5.99 -1.44
N GLY A 47 4.57 7.17 -0.94
CA GLY A 47 4.41 8.38 -1.76
C GLY A 47 3.30 8.31 -2.81
N GLY A 48 2.56 7.21 -2.89
CA GLY A 48 1.39 7.06 -3.76
C GLY A 48 0.13 7.68 -3.16
N VAL A 49 -0.95 7.65 -3.95
CA VAL A 49 -2.28 8.11 -3.54
C VAL A 49 -3.36 7.14 -4.04
N LYS A 50 -4.55 7.26 -3.48
CA LYS A 50 -5.71 6.41 -3.77
C LYS A 50 -6.13 6.33 -5.24
N GLU A 51 -5.82 7.34 -6.03
CA GLU A 51 -6.12 7.40 -7.47
C GLU A 51 -5.18 6.55 -8.33
N GLN A 52 -4.00 6.23 -7.82
CA GLN A 52 -2.96 5.49 -8.55
C GLN A 52 -3.19 3.96 -8.44
N THR A 53 -2.14 3.15 -8.31
CA THR A 53 -2.25 1.68 -8.35
C THR A 53 -3.24 1.10 -7.34
N ALA A 54 -3.38 1.70 -6.13
CA ALA A 54 -4.38 1.25 -5.17
C ALA A 54 -5.81 1.37 -5.73
N GLY A 55 -6.12 2.50 -6.38
CA GLY A 55 -7.40 2.69 -7.08
C GLY A 55 -7.59 1.75 -8.26
N THR A 56 -6.51 1.41 -8.99
CA THR A 56 -6.54 0.42 -10.06
C THR A 56 -6.98 -0.95 -9.53
N TYR A 57 -6.35 -1.46 -8.48
CA TYR A 57 -6.73 -2.72 -7.86
C TYR A 57 -8.10 -2.67 -7.21
N ALA A 58 -8.43 -1.59 -6.50
CA ALA A 58 -9.74 -1.42 -5.89
C ALA A 58 -10.87 -1.48 -6.94
N ARG A 59 -10.73 -0.75 -8.04
CA ARG A 59 -11.69 -0.78 -9.16
C ARG A 59 -11.83 -2.17 -9.75
N LYS A 60 -10.70 -2.83 -10.08
CA LYS A 60 -10.72 -4.16 -10.69
C LYS A 60 -11.32 -5.22 -9.75
N MET A 61 -11.09 -5.14 -8.46
CA MET A 61 -11.74 -6.03 -7.49
C MET A 61 -13.23 -5.72 -7.30
N ALA A 62 -13.65 -4.45 -7.45
CA ALA A 62 -15.07 -4.11 -7.47
C ALA A 62 -15.78 -4.69 -8.71
N GLU A 63 -15.10 -4.77 -9.87
CA GLU A 63 -15.60 -5.47 -11.06
C GLU A 63 -15.81 -6.98 -10.80
N LYS A 64 -15.10 -7.54 -9.80
CA LYS A 64 -15.23 -8.93 -9.36
C LYS A 64 -16.24 -9.15 -8.23
N GLY A 65 -17.00 -8.12 -7.86
CA GLY A 65 -18.10 -8.22 -6.92
C GLY A 65 -17.79 -7.83 -5.48
N TYR A 66 -16.63 -7.23 -5.21
CA TYR A 66 -16.27 -6.74 -3.88
C TYR A 66 -16.65 -5.27 -3.70
N VAL A 67 -17.01 -4.87 -2.49
CA VAL A 67 -17.00 -3.46 -2.09
C VAL A 67 -15.55 -3.11 -1.73
N THR A 68 -14.96 -2.10 -2.36
CA THR A 68 -13.54 -1.80 -2.14
C THR A 68 -13.32 -0.34 -1.79
N LEU A 69 -12.38 -0.09 -0.88
CA LEU A 69 -11.99 1.24 -0.44
C LEU A 69 -10.50 1.44 -0.69
N ALA A 70 -10.13 2.28 -1.66
CA ALA A 70 -8.80 2.84 -1.76
C ALA A 70 -8.76 4.17 -0.99
N PHE A 71 -7.75 4.41 -0.19
CA PHE A 71 -7.66 5.61 0.66
C PHE A 71 -6.26 6.20 0.66
N ASP A 72 -6.17 7.51 0.87
CA ASP A 72 -4.92 8.19 1.13
C ASP A 72 -4.54 8.00 2.60
N ALA A 73 -3.29 7.66 2.86
CA ALA A 73 -2.78 7.63 4.23
C ALA A 73 -2.83 9.01 4.89
N SER A 74 -2.88 9.05 6.20
CA SER A 74 -2.71 10.28 6.99
C SER A 74 -1.47 11.03 6.51
N HIS A 75 -1.54 12.37 6.46
CA HIS A 75 -0.49 13.28 5.99
C HIS A 75 -0.26 13.28 4.46
N GLN A 76 -0.92 12.40 3.69
CA GLN A 76 -0.69 12.23 2.25
C GLN A 76 -1.97 12.51 1.45
N GLY A 77 -1.81 12.74 0.13
CA GLY A 77 -2.94 12.95 -0.76
C GLY A 77 -3.92 14.03 -0.29
N GLU A 78 -5.21 13.70 -0.28
CA GLU A 78 -6.31 14.54 0.20
C GLU A 78 -6.63 14.27 1.70
N SER A 79 -6.00 13.26 2.35
CA SER A 79 -6.14 13.02 3.79
C SER A 79 -5.49 14.13 4.61
N GLY A 80 -6.02 14.37 5.80
CA GLY A 80 -5.48 15.37 6.74
C GLY A 80 -4.16 14.94 7.37
N GLY A 81 -3.70 15.71 8.37
CA GLY A 81 -2.49 15.47 9.12
C GLY A 81 -1.36 16.45 8.79
N TYR A 82 -0.58 16.83 9.81
CA TYR A 82 0.57 17.71 9.73
C TYR A 82 1.70 17.18 10.62
N PRO A 83 2.97 17.25 10.18
CA PRO A 83 3.44 17.80 8.89
C PRO A 83 2.97 16.94 7.71
N ARG A 84 2.77 17.57 6.55
CA ARG A 84 2.44 16.83 5.31
C ARG A 84 3.61 15.96 4.89
N ASP A 85 3.31 14.90 4.15
CA ASP A 85 4.28 13.96 3.59
C ASP A 85 5.01 13.12 4.66
N THR A 86 4.43 12.97 5.84
CA THR A 86 4.90 12.03 6.87
C THR A 86 4.69 10.59 6.39
N GLU A 87 5.70 9.76 6.59
CA GLU A 87 5.64 8.31 6.39
C GLU A 87 5.91 7.62 7.72
N ASN A 88 4.87 7.49 8.54
CA ASN A 88 4.94 6.87 9.86
C ASN A 88 4.27 5.49 9.84
N PRO A 89 5.04 4.40 10.02
CA PRO A 89 4.49 3.05 9.99
C PRO A 89 3.34 2.80 10.97
N ALA A 90 3.41 3.38 12.17
CA ALA A 90 2.35 3.23 13.17
C ALA A 90 1.05 3.89 12.71
N GLU A 91 1.13 5.08 12.13
CA GLU A 91 -0.03 5.78 11.58
C GLU A 91 -0.57 5.05 10.33
N ARG A 92 0.29 4.56 9.45
CA ARG A 92 -0.12 3.76 8.28
C ARG A 92 -0.90 2.51 8.68
N MET A 93 -0.50 1.84 9.76
CA MET A 93 -1.24 0.69 10.30
C MET A 93 -2.59 1.13 10.90
N GLU A 94 -2.64 2.25 11.60
CA GLU A 94 -3.88 2.80 12.14
C GLU A 94 -4.84 3.25 11.04
N ASP A 95 -4.33 3.88 9.97
CA ASP A 95 -5.12 4.23 8.79
C ASP A 95 -5.85 3.02 8.18
N ILE A 96 -5.17 1.86 8.15
CA ILE A 96 -5.77 0.61 7.66
C ILE A 96 -6.89 0.15 8.61
N ARG A 97 -6.71 0.25 9.94
CA ARG A 97 -7.77 -0.06 10.92
C ARG A 97 -8.98 0.86 10.73
N CYS A 98 -8.74 2.16 10.57
CA CYS A 98 -9.80 3.14 10.32
C CYS A 98 -10.53 2.89 8.98
N ALA A 99 -9.82 2.40 7.96
CA ALA A 99 -10.46 1.98 6.71
C ALA A 99 -11.36 0.75 6.92
N VAL A 100 -10.95 -0.21 7.77
CA VAL A 100 -11.80 -1.34 8.18
C VAL A 100 -12.99 -0.84 9.00
N ASP A 101 -12.79 0.09 9.97
CA ASP A 101 -13.87 0.72 10.74
C ASP A 101 -14.92 1.31 9.79
N TYR A 102 -14.47 2.12 8.82
CA TYR A 102 -15.38 2.72 7.84
C TYR A 102 -16.17 1.67 7.04
N LEU A 103 -15.50 0.61 6.56
CA LEU A 103 -16.18 -0.46 5.83
C LEU A 103 -17.25 -1.13 6.66
N THR A 104 -17.05 -1.33 7.97
CA THR A 104 -18.08 -1.94 8.86
C THR A 104 -19.30 -1.05 9.07
N THR A 105 -19.20 0.26 8.84
CA THR A 105 -20.37 1.17 8.94
C THR A 105 -21.29 1.09 7.73
N LEU A 106 -20.87 0.48 6.64
CA LEU A 106 -21.63 0.42 5.40
C LEU A 106 -22.64 -0.74 5.44
N SER A 107 -23.92 -0.42 5.32
CA SER A 107 -25.01 -1.42 5.36
C SER A 107 -24.90 -2.52 4.28
N ILE A 108 -24.16 -2.24 3.20
CA ILE A 108 -23.92 -3.16 2.09
C ILE A 108 -22.72 -4.11 2.32
N VAL A 109 -21.96 -3.91 3.40
CA VAL A 109 -20.77 -4.73 3.72
C VAL A 109 -21.13 -5.82 4.73
N GLU A 110 -20.64 -7.03 4.49
CA GLU A 110 -20.69 -8.12 5.44
C GLU A 110 -19.46 -8.04 6.36
N GLU A 111 -19.65 -7.64 7.61
CA GLU A 111 -18.58 -7.38 8.58
C GLU A 111 -17.65 -8.59 8.81
N GLY A 112 -18.19 -9.81 8.68
CA GLY A 112 -17.42 -11.05 8.77
C GLY A 112 -16.58 -11.39 7.54
N ARG A 113 -16.63 -10.57 6.47
CA ARG A 113 -16.00 -10.84 5.17
C ARG A 113 -15.21 -9.64 4.66
N ILE A 114 -14.29 -9.12 5.49
CA ILE A 114 -13.40 -8.02 5.13
C ILE A 114 -11.99 -8.57 4.92
N GLY A 115 -11.36 -8.20 3.82
CA GLY A 115 -9.97 -8.50 3.49
C GLY A 115 -9.10 -7.26 3.40
N LEU A 116 -7.78 -7.45 3.50
CA LEU A 116 -6.78 -6.39 3.28
C LEU A 116 -5.99 -6.68 2.01
N LEU A 117 -5.81 -5.66 1.21
CA LEU A 117 -4.96 -5.69 0.02
C LEU A 117 -3.96 -4.52 0.08
N GLY A 118 -2.67 -4.81 -0.06
CA GLY A 118 -1.66 -3.77 -0.10
C GLY A 118 -0.77 -3.89 -1.33
N VAL A 119 -0.41 -2.75 -1.91
CA VAL A 119 0.52 -2.69 -3.04
C VAL A 119 1.81 -2.02 -2.60
N CYS A 120 2.97 -2.59 -2.95
CA CYS A 120 4.30 -2.06 -2.61
C CYS A 120 4.48 -1.91 -1.09
N ALA A 121 4.78 -0.71 -0.58
CA ALA A 121 4.83 -0.43 0.87
C ALA A 121 3.47 -0.67 1.54
N GLY A 122 2.35 -0.44 0.85
CA GLY A 122 1.02 -0.83 1.34
C GLY A 122 0.94 -2.32 1.66
N GLY A 123 1.64 -3.17 0.89
CA GLY A 123 1.76 -4.61 1.16
C GLY A 123 2.45 -4.91 2.48
N SER A 124 3.52 -4.21 2.83
CA SER A 124 4.18 -4.38 4.12
C SER A 124 3.31 -3.90 5.29
N TYR A 125 2.56 -2.81 5.11
CA TYR A 125 1.66 -2.30 6.16
C TYR A 125 0.46 -3.21 6.42
N VAL A 126 -0.18 -3.78 5.38
CA VAL A 126 -1.27 -4.73 5.61
C VAL A 126 -0.80 -6.01 6.29
N MET A 127 0.42 -6.49 5.98
CA MET A 127 1.01 -7.63 6.68
C MET A 127 1.35 -7.30 8.14
N ALA A 128 1.86 -6.09 8.41
CA ALA A 128 2.21 -5.67 9.77
C ALA A 128 1.00 -5.44 10.69
N VAL A 129 -0.12 -4.94 10.16
CA VAL A 129 -1.32 -4.69 10.96
C VAL A 129 -2.14 -5.96 11.19
N ALA A 130 -2.08 -6.91 10.28
CA ALA A 130 -2.93 -8.10 10.28
C ALA A 130 -2.85 -8.96 11.56
N PRO A 131 -1.70 -9.16 12.23
CA PRO A 131 -1.65 -9.90 13.49
C PRO A 131 -2.62 -9.36 14.56
N THR A 132 -2.84 -8.06 14.56
CA THR A 132 -3.68 -7.37 15.57
C THR A 132 -5.01 -6.84 15.02
N GLU A 133 -5.29 -6.95 13.72
CA GLU A 133 -6.57 -6.57 13.10
C GLU A 133 -7.38 -7.84 12.76
N MET A 134 -8.09 -8.37 13.73
CA MET A 134 -8.80 -9.66 13.64
C MET A 134 -10.06 -9.61 12.77
N ARG A 135 -10.56 -8.43 12.41
CA ARG A 135 -11.70 -8.28 11.49
C ARG A 135 -11.30 -8.58 10.04
N ALA A 136 -10.01 -8.42 9.70
CA ALA A 136 -9.48 -8.86 8.42
C ALA A 136 -9.39 -10.39 8.37
N LYS A 137 -10.11 -11.03 7.45
CA LYS A 137 -10.19 -12.49 7.34
C LYS A 137 -9.21 -13.09 6.34
N ALA A 138 -8.73 -12.29 5.39
CA ALA A 138 -7.74 -12.68 4.40
C ALA A 138 -6.86 -11.48 4.04
N ILE A 139 -5.57 -11.69 3.85
CA ILE A 139 -4.61 -10.62 3.62
C ILE A 139 -3.79 -10.92 2.36
N ALA A 140 -3.69 -9.96 1.45
CA ALA A 140 -2.89 -10.09 0.24
C ALA A 140 -1.95 -8.90 0.03
N SER A 141 -0.77 -9.17 -0.50
CA SER A 141 0.16 -8.15 -0.97
C SER A 141 0.49 -8.35 -2.45
N VAL A 142 0.66 -7.26 -3.16
CA VAL A 142 1.14 -7.22 -4.53
C VAL A 142 2.43 -6.42 -4.58
N SER A 143 3.49 -7.02 -5.12
CA SER A 143 4.79 -6.35 -5.30
C SER A 143 5.27 -5.67 -4.00
N LEU A 144 5.25 -6.39 -2.86
CA LEU A 144 5.59 -5.84 -1.56
C LEU A 144 6.98 -5.19 -1.54
N TRP A 145 7.08 -4.03 -0.90
CA TRP A 145 8.32 -3.31 -0.64
C TRP A 145 8.51 -3.09 0.86
N ASP A 146 9.61 -3.59 1.41
CA ASP A 146 10.01 -3.33 2.79
C ASP A 146 10.81 -2.03 2.88
N LEU A 147 10.16 -0.97 3.36
CA LEU A 147 10.82 0.33 3.54
C LEU A 147 11.94 0.31 4.57
N ARG A 148 11.95 -0.68 5.49
CA ARG A 148 13.05 -0.86 6.43
C ARG A 148 14.35 -1.22 5.71
N VAL A 149 14.29 -2.05 4.67
CA VAL A 149 15.46 -2.39 3.85
C VAL A 149 15.99 -1.13 3.19
N THR A 150 15.13 -0.29 2.64
CA THR A 150 15.54 1.01 2.07
C THR A 150 16.17 1.92 3.15
N ALA A 151 15.54 2.05 4.31
CA ALA A 151 16.00 2.97 5.34
C ALA A 151 17.25 2.48 6.08
N ARG A 152 17.41 1.16 6.30
CA ARG A 152 18.55 0.60 7.03
C ARG A 152 19.75 0.26 6.16
N GLU A 153 19.50 -0.19 4.94
CA GLU A 153 20.51 -0.74 4.05
C GLU A 153 20.81 0.17 2.86
N GLY A 154 19.97 1.21 2.68
CA GLY A 154 20.08 2.16 1.58
C GLY A 154 19.68 1.58 0.22
N TRP A 155 19.10 0.38 0.20
CA TRP A 155 18.68 -0.24 -1.05
C TRP A 155 17.63 0.61 -1.80
N PRO A 156 17.72 0.80 -3.10
CA PRO A 156 18.68 0.20 -4.03
C PRO A 156 19.95 1.04 -4.30
N ALA A 157 20.28 2.02 -3.46
CA ALA A 157 21.46 2.88 -3.64
C ALA A 157 22.75 2.14 -3.25
N PRO A 158 23.78 2.12 -4.10
CA PRO A 158 24.99 1.34 -3.86
C PRO A 158 25.93 1.94 -2.80
N GLN A 159 25.76 3.23 -2.49
CA GLN A 159 26.57 3.94 -1.49
C GLN A 159 25.65 4.53 -0.43
N TYR A 160 25.58 3.86 0.72
CA TYR A 160 24.74 4.26 1.83
C TYR A 160 25.50 4.10 3.15
N ASN A 161 25.54 5.15 3.94
CA ASN A 161 26.08 5.08 5.28
C ASN A 161 24.99 5.37 6.33
N ARG A 162 24.44 4.29 6.89
CA ARG A 162 23.37 4.39 7.89
C ARG A 162 23.73 5.27 9.09
N THR A 163 24.97 5.16 9.59
CA THR A 163 25.39 5.95 10.76
C THR A 163 25.37 7.44 10.44
N SER A 164 25.88 7.84 9.27
CA SER A 164 25.84 9.24 8.85
C SER A 164 24.41 9.76 8.72
N VAL A 165 23.50 8.96 8.14
CA VAL A 165 22.08 9.32 8.03
C VAL A 165 21.43 9.47 9.41
N LEU A 166 21.74 8.60 10.38
CA LEU A 166 21.21 8.72 11.75
C LEU A 166 21.72 9.97 12.47
N VAL A 167 22.99 10.33 12.27
CA VAL A 167 23.54 11.59 12.80
C VAL A 167 22.79 12.78 12.20
N GLU A 168 22.65 12.82 10.89
CA GLU A 168 21.93 13.89 10.16
C GLU A 168 20.46 13.99 10.60
N ILE A 169 19.77 12.85 10.83
CA ILE A 169 18.43 12.85 11.41
C ILE A 169 18.40 13.49 12.79
N GLY A 170 19.38 13.16 13.65
CA GLY A 170 19.48 13.75 14.99
C GLY A 170 19.67 15.28 14.95
N GLU A 171 20.54 15.75 14.07
CA GLU A 171 20.79 17.19 13.84
C GLU A 171 19.52 17.88 13.30
N GLN A 172 18.86 17.29 12.32
CA GLN A 172 17.64 17.83 11.73
C GLN A 172 16.50 17.91 12.77
N ARG A 173 16.29 16.86 13.58
CA ARG A 173 15.29 16.86 14.65
C ARG A 173 15.57 17.95 15.67
N THR A 174 16.84 18.16 16.02
CA THR A 174 17.24 19.25 16.93
C THR A 174 16.96 20.62 16.33
N ALA A 175 17.22 20.78 15.04
CA ALA A 175 16.95 22.02 14.30
C ALA A 175 15.45 22.32 14.25
N GLU A 176 14.62 21.32 13.94
CA GLU A 176 13.15 21.41 13.91
C GLU A 176 12.59 21.76 15.30
N ALA A 177 13.11 21.15 16.38
CA ALA A 177 12.71 21.47 17.75
C ALA A 177 13.04 22.92 18.15
N ARG A 178 14.02 23.54 17.48
CA ARG A 178 14.38 24.97 17.62
C ARG A 178 13.61 25.89 16.67
N GLY A 179 12.63 25.38 15.95
CA GLY A 179 11.75 26.16 15.08
C GLY A 179 12.18 26.24 13.61
N LEU A 180 13.17 25.47 13.17
CA LEU A 180 13.49 25.38 11.75
C LEU A 180 12.45 24.56 10.99
N THR A 181 12.42 24.77 9.67
CA THR A 181 11.46 24.10 8.78
C THR A 181 11.69 22.59 8.71
N VAL A 182 10.60 21.81 8.71
CA VAL A 182 10.62 20.37 8.48
C VAL A 182 11.23 20.05 7.11
N ARG A 183 12.34 19.29 7.11
CA ARG A 183 13.01 18.87 5.89
C ARG A 183 12.22 17.75 5.22
N ARG A 184 12.08 17.88 3.89
CA ARG A 184 11.51 16.85 3.02
C ARG A 184 12.51 16.47 1.95
N ASP A 185 12.67 15.19 1.76
CA ASP A 185 13.52 14.64 0.71
C ASP A 185 12.66 13.99 -0.38
N ASP A 186 13.21 13.87 -1.59
CA ASP A 186 12.54 13.21 -2.69
C ASP A 186 12.53 11.68 -2.45
N GLY A 187 11.35 11.08 -2.31
CA GLY A 187 11.19 9.62 -2.28
C GLY A 187 11.37 9.02 -3.67
N ILE A 188 10.91 9.73 -4.71
CA ILE A 188 11.15 9.43 -6.11
C ILE A 188 11.94 10.60 -6.70
N PRO A 189 13.12 10.39 -7.30
CA PRO A 189 13.98 11.48 -7.77
C PRO A 189 13.27 12.32 -8.85
N LYS A 190 13.59 13.62 -8.92
CA LYS A 190 13.06 14.54 -9.96
C LYS A 190 13.69 14.32 -11.33
N LYS A 191 14.83 13.67 -11.36
CA LYS A 191 15.52 13.22 -12.58
C LYS A 191 16.13 11.86 -12.30
N VAL A 192 16.12 10.99 -13.28
CA VAL A 192 16.77 9.68 -13.16
C VAL A 192 18.28 9.92 -13.11
N PRO A 193 18.98 9.51 -12.02
CA PRO A 193 20.44 9.59 -11.97
C PRO A 193 21.11 8.74 -13.05
N GLU A 194 22.27 9.16 -13.52
CA GLU A 194 23.08 8.35 -14.43
C GLU A 194 23.46 7.03 -13.72
N GLY A 195 23.34 5.91 -14.43
CA GLY A 195 23.59 4.58 -13.87
C GLY A 195 22.56 4.09 -12.85
N ALA A 196 21.42 4.78 -12.70
CA ALA A 196 20.37 4.36 -11.76
C ALA A 196 19.89 2.91 -12.05
N PRO A 197 19.64 2.11 -10.99
CA PRO A 197 19.00 0.81 -11.13
C PRO A 197 17.64 0.91 -11.84
N GLU A 198 17.25 -0.16 -12.55
CA GLU A 198 16.01 -0.17 -13.33
C GLU A 198 14.77 0.17 -12.49
N ILE A 199 14.69 -0.30 -11.27
CA ILE A 199 13.56 0.01 -10.36
C ILE A 199 13.41 1.51 -10.08
N ILE A 200 14.50 2.28 -10.08
CA ILE A 200 14.46 3.75 -9.92
C ILE A 200 13.94 4.41 -11.20
N LYS A 201 14.34 3.90 -12.37
CA LYS A 201 13.83 4.39 -13.67
C LYS A 201 12.34 4.12 -13.80
N GLU A 202 11.90 2.92 -13.47
CA GLU A 202 10.48 2.56 -13.46
C GLU A 202 9.67 3.39 -12.46
N SER A 203 10.21 3.65 -11.23
CA SER A 203 9.58 4.52 -10.25
C SER A 203 9.41 5.94 -10.80
N TYR A 204 10.46 6.48 -11.40
CA TYR A 204 10.38 7.79 -12.05
C TYR A 204 9.31 7.81 -13.16
N ASP A 205 9.34 6.82 -14.04
CA ASP A 205 8.39 6.74 -15.15
C ASP A 205 6.95 6.68 -14.66
N TYR A 206 6.67 5.87 -13.62
CA TYR A 206 5.34 5.77 -13.05
C TYR A 206 4.89 7.07 -12.35
N TYR A 207 5.71 7.61 -11.45
CA TYR A 207 5.27 8.68 -10.54
C TYR A 207 5.52 10.10 -11.06
N ARG A 208 6.45 10.29 -12.02
CA ARG A 208 6.92 11.60 -12.48
C ARG A 208 6.60 11.91 -13.95
N THR A 209 5.95 10.99 -14.66
CA THR A 209 5.55 11.18 -16.06
C THR A 209 4.03 11.06 -16.21
N PRO A 210 3.47 11.41 -17.40
CA PRO A 210 2.04 11.24 -17.67
C PRO A 210 1.51 9.81 -17.55
N ARG A 211 2.40 8.81 -17.38
CA ARG A 211 2.00 7.41 -17.16
C ARG A 211 1.03 7.27 -16.00
N ALA A 212 1.36 7.83 -14.83
CA ALA A 212 0.51 7.77 -13.65
C ALA A 212 0.78 8.90 -12.63
N GLN A 213 1.50 9.98 -13.00
CA GLN A 213 1.67 11.11 -12.10
C GLN A 213 0.32 11.65 -11.64
N HIS A 214 0.23 12.01 -10.36
CA HIS A 214 -0.97 12.61 -9.79
C HIS A 214 -0.60 13.86 -8.99
N HIS A 215 -1.40 14.91 -9.09
CA HIS A 215 -1.08 16.22 -8.50
C HIS A 215 -1.02 16.20 -6.95
N THR A 216 -1.71 15.25 -6.31
CA THR A 216 -1.66 15.05 -4.86
C THR A 216 -0.56 14.10 -4.41
N SER A 217 0.05 13.31 -5.32
CA SER A 217 1.20 12.47 -5.06
C SER A 217 2.48 13.29 -5.24
N ARG A 218 3.00 13.83 -4.14
CA ARG A 218 4.17 14.72 -4.18
C ARG A 218 5.49 13.96 -4.34
N SER A 219 5.48 12.65 -4.08
CA SER A 219 6.65 11.75 -4.11
C SER A 219 7.82 12.27 -3.26
N VAL A 220 7.51 12.90 -2.15
CA VAL A 220 8.46 13.36 -1.12
C VAL A 220 8.05 12.81 0.23
N PHE A 221 8.96 12.82 1.20
CA PHE A 221 8.70 12.38 2.57
C PHE A 221 9.47 13.23 3.57
N VAL A 222 9.02 13.24 4.82
CA VAL A 222 9.73 13.93 5.92
C VAL A 222 11.01 13.15 6.22
N PHE A 223 12.17 13.79 6.06
CA PHE A 223 13.50 13.15 6.18
C PHE A 223 13.68 12.41 7.51
N THR A 224 13.22 12.99 8.61
CA THR A 224 13.38 12.42 9.96
C THR A 224 12.56 11.13 10.16
N ASP A 225 11.61 10.82 9.27
CA ASP A 225 10.84 9.58 9.32
C ASP A 225 11.66 8.34 8.93
N PHE A 226 12.84 8.53 8.31
CA PHE A 226 13.76 7.41 8.07
C PHE A 226 14.09 6.63 9.35
N ALA A 227 14.21 7.30 10.52
CA ALA A 227 14.40 6.62 11.78
C ALA A 227 13.23 5.68 12.12
N ARG A 228 11.99 6.13 11.93
CA ARG A 228 10.78 5.31 12.15
C ARG A 228 10.72 4.12 11.18
N LEU A 229 11.10 4.34 9.93
CA LEU A 229 11.18 3.27 8.92
C LEU A 229 12.28 2.26 9.25
N MET A 230 13.42 2.69 9.82
CA MET A 230 14.49 1.79 10.28
C MET A 230 14.03 0.86 11.41
N ASP A 231 13.11 1.30 12.25
CA ASP A 231 12.57 0.53 13.37
C ASP A 231 11.40 -0.36 12.95
N PHE A 232 10.79 -0.10 11.80
CA PHE A 232 9.63 -0.84 11.32
C PHE A 232 10.03 -2.20 10.76
N ASN A 233 9.40 -3.27 11.25
CA ASN A 233 9.57 -4.62 10.74
C ASN A 233 8.20 -5.22 10.40
N TYR A 234 7.84 -5.22 9.10
CA TYR A 234 6.53 -5.64 8.64
C TYR A 234 6.19 -7.12 8.91
N TYR A 235 7.22 -7.96 9.05
CA TYR A 235 7.02 -9.39 9.32
C TYR A 235 7.25 -9.78 10.78
N ALA A 236 7.38 -8.81 11.69
CA ALA A 236 7.34 -9.10 13.12
C ALA A 236 5.94 -9.57 13.51
N GLY A 237 5.84 -10.83 13.98
CA GLY A 237 4.54 -11.44 14.31
C GLY A 237 3.70 -11.87 13.11
N ILE A 238 4.26 -11.94 11.89
CA ILE A 238 3.51 -12.39 10.70
C ILE A 238 2.99 -13.82 10.83
N GLU A 239 3.64 -14.66 11.65
CA GLU A 239 3.20 -15.99 12.02
C GLU A 239 1.87 -16.00 12.75
N ASP A 240 1.54 -14.94 13.50
CA ASP A 240 0.32 -14.80 14.28
C ASP A 240 -0.92 -14.45 13.40
N ILE A 241 -0.72 -14.22 12.11
CA ILE A 241 -1.85 -14.05 11.18
C ILE A 241 -2.60 -15.38 11.06
N ALA A 242 -1.91 -16.50 11.13
CA ALA A 242 -2.56 -17.81 11.08
C ALA A 242 -3.64 -17.96 12.18
N PRO A 243 -4.75 -18.68 11.92
CA PRO A 243 -5.04 -19.49 10.72
C PRO A 243 -5.66 -18.72 9.54
N ARG A 244 -5.64 -17.38 9.55
CA ARG A 244 -6.15 -16.58 8.42
C ARG A 244 -5.19 -16.67 7.25
N PRO A 245 -5.71 -16.86 6.01
CA PRO A 245 -4.86 -17.01 4.83
C PRO A 245 -4.16 -15.72 4.44
N ILE A 246 -2.93 -15.86 3.97
CA ILE A 246 -2.14 -14.76 3.40
C ILE A 246 -1.64 -15.10 2.00
N LEU A 247 -1.56 -14.10 1.13
CA LEU A 247 -1.10 -14.23 -0.24
C LEU A 247 -0.04 -13.18 -0.57
N PHE A 248 1.06 -13.64 -1.17
CA PHE A 248 2.07 -12.77 -1.77
C PHE A 248 2.05 -12.93 -3.28
N ILE A 249 1.80 -11.85 -4.01
CA ILE A 249 1.89 -11.78 -5.47
C ILE A 249 3.12 -10.95 -5.84
N ILE A 250 3.97 -11.49 -6.68
CA ILE A 250 5.22 -10.84 -7.07
C ILE A 250 5.53 -11.11 -8.55
N GLY A 251 6.24 -10.21 -9.20
CA GLY A 251 6.80 -10.47 -10.53
C GLY A 251 8.12 -11.22 -10.44
N THR A 252 8.39 -12.15 -11.37
CA THR A 252 9.65 -12.90 -11.38
C THR A 252 10.88 -12.02 -11.64
N GLU A 253 10.68 -10.83 -12.25
CA GLU A 253 11.72 -9.85 -12.50
C GLU A 253 11.65 -8.64 -11.54
N ALA A 254 10.82 -8.73 -10.49
CA ALA A 254 10.72 -7.67 -9.50
C ALA A 254 11.98 -7.62 -8.63
N ALA A 255 12.69 -6.51 -8.66
CA ALA A 255 13.88 -6.30 -7.83
C ALA A 255 13.60 -6.40 -6.32
N THR A 256 12.32 -6.31 -5.90
CA THR A 256 11.85 -6.43 -4.50
C THR A 256 11.44 -7.85 -4.10
N ILE A 257 11.61 -8.86 -4.95
CA ILE A 257 11.18 -10.25 -4.69
C ILE A 257 11.71 -10.80 -3.36
N PHE A 258 12.97 -10.48 -3.02
CA PHE A 258 13.60 -10.93 -1.78
C PHE A 258 12.92 -10.36 -0.51
N MET A 259 12.35 -9.16 -0.61
CA MET A 259 11.62 -8.53 0.49
C MET A 259 10.32 -9.29 0.79
N SER A 260 9.55 -9.65 -0.25
CA SER A 260 8.36 -10.49 -0.11
C SER A 260 8.70 -11.87 0.41
N LYS A 261 9.82 -12.45 -0.05
CA LYS A 261 10.27 -13.79 0.33
C LYS A 261 10.58 -13.87 1.82
N ALA A 262 11.22 -12.83 2.39
CA ALA A 262 11.53 -12.77 3.82
C ALA A 262 10.27 -12.91 4.71
N GLY A 263 9.18 -12.23 4.36
CA GLY A 263 7.91 -12.36 5.07
C GLY A 263 7.23 -13.70 4.82
N TYR A 264 7.23 -14.15 3.55
CA TYR A 264 6.62 -15.44 3.19
C TYR A 264 7.27 -16.61 3.93
N GLU A 265 8.60 -16.64 4.01
CA GLU A 265 9.32 -17.72 4.72
C GLU A 265 8.94 -17.78 6.21
N LYS A 266 8.77 -16.63 6.85
CA LYS A 266 8.45 -16.53 8.27
C LYS A 266 6.97 -16.77 8.58
N ALA A 267 6.08 -16.48 7.65
CA ALA A 267 4.65 -16.65 7.84
C ALA A 267 4.26 -18.12 8.09
N ALA A 268 3.27 -18.33 8.96
CA ALA A 268 2.67 -19.66 9.18
C ALA A 268 1.61 -19.99 8.10
N GLN A 269 1.17 -21.25 8.07
CA GLN A 269 0.10 -21.70 7.17
C GLN A 269 -1.29 -21.24 7.68
N PRO A 270 -2.25 -20.98 6.76
CA PRO A 270 -2.16 -21.09 5.31
C PRO A 270 -1.54 -19.87 4.64
N LYS A 271 -0.53 -20.09 3.78
CA LYS A 271 0.14 -19.03 3.02
C LYS A 271 0.32 -19.42 1.56
N GLU A 272 0.24 -18.46 0.67
CA GLU A 272 0.39 -18.64 -0.76
C GLU A 272 1.44 -17.69 -1.33
N TRP A 273 2.18 -18.23 -2.29
CA TRP A 273 3.13 -17.50 -3.11
C TRP A 273 2.72 -17.60 -4.57
N PHE A 274 2.55 -16.48 -5.24
CA PHE A 274 2.15 -16.45 -6.64
C PHE A 274 3.07 -15.54 -7.45
N GLU A 275 3.76 -16.11 -8.42
CA GLU A 275 4.65 -15.40 -9.32
C GLU A 275 3.99 -15.08 -10.64
N ILE A 276 4.23 -13.84 -11.15
CA ILE A 276 3.80 -13.41 -12.46
C ILE A 276 5.04 -13.35 -13.36
N PRO A 277 5.18 -14.29 -14.31
CA PRO A 277 6.35 -14.38 -15.17
C PRO A 277 6.63 -13.10 -15.95
N GLY A 278 7.89 -12.65 -15.96
CA GLY A 278 8.36 -11.48 -16.68
C GLY A 278 7.87 -10.13 -16.14
N ALA A 279 7.12 -10.10 -15.05
CA ALA A 279 6.70 -8.84 -14.46
C ALA A 279 7.79 -8.27 -13.55
N THR A 280 8.07 -6.97 -13.71
CA THR A 280 8.87 -6.18 -12.79
C THR A 280 8.00 -5.66 -11.64
N HIS A 281 8.59 -4.92 -10.69
CA HIS A 281 7.85 -4.31 -9.59
C HIS A 281 6.72 -3.39 -10.08
N HIS A 282 7.03 -2.46 -10.98
CA HIS A 282 6.08 -1.44 -11.45
C HIS A 282 5.18 -1.91 -12.60
N ARG A 283 5.51 -3.00 -13.28
CA ARG A 283 4.56 -3.63 -14.22
C ARG A 283 3.33 -4.16 -13.50
N LEU A 284 3.45 -4.52 -12.23
CA LEU A 284 2.30 -4.89 -11.38
C LEU A 284 1.45 -3.70 -10.94
N TYR A 285 1.77 -2.46 -11.34
CA TYR A 285 0.98 -1.29 -11.00
C TYR A 285 -0.11 -0.99 -12.03
N ASP A 286 0.20 -1.13 -13.33
CA ASP A 286 -0.67 -0.68 -14.42
C ASP A 286 -0.53 -1.47 -15.74
N ASP A 287 0.44 -2.38 -15.90
CA ASP A 287 0.50 -3.25 -17.08
C ASP A 287 -0.74 -4.17 -17.09
N GLU A 288 -1.58 -4.02 -18.10
CA GLU A 288 -2.90 -4.67 -18.13
C GLU A 288 -2.81 -6.19 -18.03
N ALA A 289 -1.80 -6.79 -18.66
CA ALA A 289 -1.61 -8.25 -18.64
C ALA A 289 -1.13 -8.74 -17.27
N ALA A 290 -0.16 -8.03 -16.65
CA ALA A 290 0.37 -8.39 -15.35
C ALA A 290 -0.68 -8.16 -14.23
N VAL A 291 -1.32 -6.99 -14.24
CA VAL A 291 -2.41 -6.64 -13.31
C VAL A 291 -3.60 -7.59 -13.49
N GLY A 292 -3.95 -7.94 -14.72
CA GLY A 292 -5.04 -8.91 -15.00
C GLY A 292 -4.78 -10.27 -14.35
N LYS A 293 -3.55 -10.79 -14.43
CA LYS A 293 -3.17 -12.06 -13.76
C LYS A 293 -3.20 -11.93 -12.24
N ALA A 294 -2.72 -10.81 -11.69
CA ALA A 294 -2.76 -10.54 -10.25
C ALA A 294 -4.22 -10.48 -9.75
N VAL A 295 -5.10 -9.78 -10.46
CA VAL A 295 -6.53 -9.65 -10.11
C VAL A 295 -7.23 -11.00 -10.17
N ALA A 296 -6.96 -11.83 -11.19
CA ALA A 296 -7.53 -13.18 -11.25
C ALA A 296 -7.12 -14.04 -10.05
N LYS A 297 -5.84 -13.95 -9.62
CA LYS A 297 -5.37 -14.64 -8.42
C LYS A 297 -5.96 -14.08 -7.13
N LEU A 298 -6.14 -12.77 -7.02
CA LEU A 298 -6.81 -12.12 -5.90
C LEU A 298 -8.30 -12.52 -5.81
N GLU A 299 -8.99 -12.59 -6.95
CA GLU A 299 -10.39 -13.07 -7.02
C GLU A 299 -10.53 -14.51 -6.53
N GLU A 300 -9.65 -15.41 -6.98
CA GLU A 300 -9.59 -16.80 -6.50
C GLU A 300 -9.35 -16.86 -4.99
N PHE A 301 -8.32 -16.11 -4.50
CA PHE A 301 -7.91 -16.12 -3.10
C PHE A 301 -8.99 -15.56 -2.18
N PHE A 302 -9.48 -14.36 -2.44
CA PHE A 302 -10.52 -13.74 -1.62
C PHE A 302 -11.87 -14.43 -1.76
N GLY A 303 -12.20 -14.99 -2.93
CA GLY A 303 -13.46 -15.69 -3.18
C GLY A 303 -13.65 -16.95 -2.34
N ARG A 304 -12.56 -17.61 -1.93
CA ARG A 304 -12.62 -18.78 -1.03
C ARG A 304 -12.39 -18.44 0.44
N SER A 305 -11.95 -17.21 0.75
CA SER A 305 -11.50 -16.80 2.07
C SER A 305 -12.44 -15.80 2.75
N LEU A 306 -13.32 -15.14 1.97
CA LEU A 306 -14.30 -14.16 2.38
C LEU A 306 -15.71 -14.65 1.93
#